data_9eda11d0917a58f8997583481f52c941
#
_entry.id   9eda11d0917a58f8997583481f52c941
#
_cell.length_a   1.000
_cell.length_b   1.000
_cell.length_c   1.000
_cell.angle_alpha   90.00
_cell.angle_beta   90.00
_cell.angle_gamma   90.00
#
_symmetry.space_group_name_H-M   'P 1'
#
loop_
_entity.id
_entity.type
_entity.pdbx_description
1 polymer ?
#
loop_
_entity_poly.entity_id
_entity_poly.type
_entity_poly.pdbx_seq_one_letter_code
_entity_poly.pdbx_strand_id
1 'polypeptide(L)'
;MKLIPAFISATLLVSTTLPVVAQSKTANRKPTAVTQRRTRPTMSVRRRKPVTLARTSLVQTLPSGLSYIVTRRGEGRQPHPGEKVIVHYTGVMTNGVKFDSSLDRGQPFVFELGAGRVIKGWDEGIGKLKVGDQATLIIPPALAYGEKGIGPIPPNATLIFVIELVGIEEKPVSN
;
A
#
# COMPACT_ATOMS: atom_id res chain seq x y z
N MET A 1 49.96 -9.75 -6.94
CA MET A 1 50.38 -9.24 -5.62
C MET A 1 50.07 -7.74 -5.57
N LYS A 2 49.02 -7.35 -4.88
CA LYS A 2 48.84 -6.02 -4.30
C LYS A 2 47.84 -6.11 -3.15
N LEU A 3 48.29 -5.60 -2.03
CA LEU A 3 47.77 -5.76 -0.68
C LEU A 3 46.46 -4.99 -0.45
N ILE A 4 45.60 -5.55 0.40
CA ILE A 4 44.45 -4.96 1.02
C ILE A 4 44.89 -4.25 2.30
N PRO A 5 44.46 -3.04 2.64
CA PRO A 5 44.49 -2.55 4.01
C PRO A 5 43.14 -2.73 4.70
N ALA A 6 43.19 -3.39 5.85
CA ALA A 6 42.15 -3.48 6.86
C ALA A 6 41.87 -2.11 7.49
N PHE A 7 40.57 -1.74 7.63
CA PHE A 7 40.19 -0.64 8.50
C PHE A 7 39.45 -1.13 9.72
N ILE A 8 39.97 -0.67 10.85
CA ILE A 8 39.72 -0.98 12.23
C ILE A 8 38.33 -0.46 12.65
N SER A 9 37.62 -1.36 13.36
CA SER A 9 36.38 -1.12 14.11
C SER A 9 36.60 -0.10 15.22
N ALA A 10 35.75 0.92 15.34
CA ALA A 10 35.62 1.76 16.50
C ALA A 10 34.23 1.59 17.12
N THR A 11 34.19 0.85 18.22
CA THR A 11 33.02 0.64 19.07
C THR A 11 32.82 1.87 19.96
N LEU A 12 31.71 2.59 19.80
CA LEU A 12 31.34 3.68 20.70
C LEU A 12 30.28 3.18 21.69
N LEU A 13 30.67 2.98 22.95
CA LEU A 13 29.80 2.70 24.08
C LEU A 13 29.14 4.02 24.52
N VAL A 14 27.80 4.10 24.37
CA VAL A 14 27.01 5.17 24.98
C VAL A 14 26.38 4.65 26.27
N SER A 15 26.86 5.16 27.41
CA SER A 15 26.36 4.91 28.74
C SER A 15 25.18 5.82 29.04
N THR A 16 23.97 5.25 29.21
CA THR A 16 22.76 5.98 29.62
C THR A 16 22.59 5.90 31.13
N THR A 17 22.80 7.01 31.83
CA THR A 17 22.47 7.18 33.24
C THR A 17 21.01 7.55 33.42
N LEU A 18 20.29 6.80 34.27
CA LEU A 18 18.92 7.07 34.67
C LEU A 18 18.89 8.10 35.83
N PRO A 19 17.94 9.03 35.87
CA PRO A 19 17.75 9.89 37.03
C PRO A 19 16.89 9.21 38.09
N VAL A 20 17.37 9.32 39.33
CA VAL A 20 16.76 8.92 40.59
C VAL A 20 15.47 9.76 40.86
N VAL A 21 14.36 9.09 41.13
CA VAL A 21 13.12 9.70 41.61
C VAL A 21 13.23 10.08 43.08
N ALA A 22 13.13 11.36 43.39
CA ALA A 22 13.02 11.85 44.76
C ALA A 22 11.57 11.73 45.29
N GLN A 23 11.42 10.98 46.37
CA GLN A 23 10.19 10.90 47.15
C GLN A 23 10.06 12.17 48.05
N SER A 24 8.93 12.88 47.96
CA SER A 24 8.59 13.93 48.92
C SER A 24 7.37 13.54 49.74
N LYS A 25 7.58 13.77 51.03
CA LYS A 25 6.76 13.39 52.19
C LYS A 25 5.34 13.95 52.21
N THR A 26 4.46 13.09 52.69
CA THR A 26 3.14 13.31 53.30
C THR A 26 3.00 14.58 54.16
N ALA A 27 1.95 15.37 53.87
CA ALA A 27 1.37 16.30 54.83
C ALA A 27 -0.13 15.99 54.96
N ASN A 28 -0.48 15.52 56.18
CA ASN A 28 -1.79 15.18 56.67
C ASN A 28 -2.63 16.48 56.88
N ARG A 29 -3.73 16.65 56.13
CA ARG A 29 -4.77 17.64 56.45
C ARG A 29 -6.15 16.98 56.48
N LYS A 30 -6.79 17.04 57.64
CA LYS A 30 -8.16 16.58 57.90
C LYS A 30 -9.19 17.25 56.94
N PRO A 31 -10.20 16.52 56.50
CA PRO A 31 -11.24 17.07 55.64
C PRO A 31 -12.35 17.74 56.47
N THR A 32 -12.65 19.00 56.16
CA THR A 32 -13.87 19.69 56.54
C THR A 32 -14.97 19.30 55.55
N ALA A 33 -16.06 18.70 56.07
CA ALA A 33 -17.20 18.29 55.28
C ALA A 33 -17.98 19.54 54.82
N VAL A 34 -17.97 19.81 53.52
CA VAL A 34 -18.93 20.68 52.85
C VAL A 34 -19.79 19.81 51.94
N THR A 35 -21.05 19.63 52.39
CA THR A 35 -22.10 18.96 51.65
C THR A 35 -22.48 19.81 50.41
N GLN A 36 -21.87 19.58 49.27
CA GLN A 36 -22.34 20.07 47.98
C GLN A 36 -23.12 18.95 47.27
N ARG A 37 -24.43 19.14 47.26
CA ARG A 37 -25.39 18.35 46.48
C ARG A 37 -25.09 18.54 44.97
N ARG A 38 -24.18 17.71 44.43
CA ARG A 38 -23.93 17.69 43.00
C ARG A 38 -25.08 17.00 42.28
N THR A 39 -25.93 17.80 41.63
CA THR A 39 -26.80 17.30 40.55
C THR A 39 -25.92 16.73 39.43
N ARG A 40 -25.99 15.42 39.25
CA ARG A 40 -25.34 14.73 38.12
C ARG A 40 -26.00 15.19 36.83
N PRO A 41 -25.26 15.76 35.85
CA PRO A 41 -25.79 15.88 34.50
C PRO A 41 -25.96 14.47 33.93
N THR A 42 -27.17 14.09 33.59
CA THR A 42 -27.48 12.91 32.80
C THR A 42 -26.84 13.09 31.44
N MET A 43 -25.64 12.51 31.24
CA MET A 43 -25.06 12.36 29.90
C MET A 43 -25.99 11.45 29.11
N SER A 44 -26.78 12.06 28.24
CA SER A 44 -27.48 11.37 27.17
C SER A 44 -26.44 10.61 26.34
N VAL A 45 -26.32 9.32 26.58
CA VAL A 45 -25.51 8.42 25.72
C VAL A 45 -26.21 8.37 24.37
N ARG A 46 -25.78 9.23 23.46
CA ARG A 46 -26.17 9.17 22.06
C ARG A 46 -25.80 7.78 21.57
N ARG A 47 -26.77 6.88 21.50
CA ARG A 47 -26.65 5.54 20.91
C ARG A 47 -26.11 5.72 19.49
N ARG A 48 -24.79 5.53 19.33
CA ARG A 48 -24.18 5.45 18.02
C ARG A 48 -24.84 4.25 17.33
N LYS A 49 -25.50 4.51 16.20
CA LYS A 49 -26.02 3.43 15.35
C LYS A 49 -24.85 2.47 15.11
N PRO A 50 -25.06 1.15 15.20
CA PRO A 50 -24.02 0.21 14.87
C PRO A 50 -23.61 0.50 13.42
N VAL A 51 -22.35 0.84 13.21
CA VAL A 51 -21.76 0.87 11.88
C VAL A 51 -21.73 -0.59 11.45
N THR A 52 -22.75 -1.00 10.69
CA THR A 52 -22.71 -2.27 9.98
C THR A 52 -21.57 -2.12 8.99
N LEU A 53 -20.39 -2.62 9.37
CA LEU A 53 -19.34 -2.92 8.42
C LEU A 53 -19.93 -3.97 7.47
N ALA A 54 -20.52 -3.48 6.37
CA ALA A 54 -20.77 -4.33 5.23
C ALA A 54 -19.42 -5.02 4.97
N ARG A 55 -19.39 -6.35 5.08
CA ARG A 55 -18.29 -7.18 4.61
C ARG A 55 -18.23 -7.02 3.10
N THR A 56 -17.80 -5.85 2.65
CA THR A 56 -17.37 -5.67 1.27
C THR A 56 -16.15 -6.57 1.16
N SER A 57 -16.28 -7.64 0.39
CA SER A 57 -15.12 -8.46 0.04
C SER A 57 -14.08 -7.49 -0.51
N LEU A 58 -12.97 -7.35 0.21
CA LEU A 58 -11.88 -6.44 -0.22
C LEU A 58 -11.33 -6.89 -1.57
N VAL A 59 -11.40 -8.20 -1.85
CA VAL A 59 -10.98 -8.82 -3.10
C VAL A 59 -12.14 -8.78 -4.08
N GLN A 60 -11.90 -8.21 -5.24
CA GLN A 60 -12.82 -8.24 -6.39
C GLN A 60 -12.26 -9.19 -7.43
N THR A 61 -13.06 -10.15 -7.87
CA THR A 61 -12.68 -11.10 -8.94
C THR A 61 -13.54 -10.84 -10.16
N LEU A 62 -12.90 -10.64 -11.29
CA LEU A 62 -13.55 -10.40 -12.58
C LEU A 62 -13.84 -11.73 -13.28
N PRO A 63 -14.79 -11.76 -14.25
CA PRO A 63 -15.11 -12.98 -15.02
C PRO A 63 -13.93 -13.59 -15.76
N SER A 64 -12.92 -12.78 -16.08
CA SER A 64 -11.64 -13.21 -16.69
C SER A 64 -10.76 -14.06 -15.77
N GLY A 65 -11.07 -14.07 -14.46
CA GLY A 65 -10.24 -14.67 -13.41
C GLY A 65 -9.23 -13.71 -12.77
N LEU A 66 -9.11 -12.48 -13.28
CA LEU A 66 -8.32 -11.45 -12.62
C LEU A 66 -8.91 -11.12 -11.25
N SER A 67 -8.09 -11.13 -10.21
CA SER A 67 -8.50 -10.64 -8.89
C SER A 67 -7.70 -9.40 -8.52
N TYR A 68 -8.37 -8.43 -7.86
CA TYR A 68 -7.68 -7.23 -7.39
C TYR A 68 -8.24 -6.71 -6.06
N ILE A 69 -7.38 -5.99 -5.34
CA ILE A 69 -7.70 -5.34 -4.07
C ILE A 69 -7.18 -3.92 -4.15
N VAL A 70 -8.05 -2.92 -3.97
CA VAL A 70 -7.60 -1.54 -3.82
C VAL A 70 -7.24 -1.32 -2.36
N THR A 71 -5.95 -1.12 -2.09
CA THR A 71 -5.38 -0.97 -0.75
C THR A 71 -5.37 0.48 -0.28
N ARG A 72 -5.29 1.43 -1.23
CA ARG A 72 -5.44 2.87 -0.99
C ARG A 72 -6.29 3.47 -2.10
N ARG A 73 -7.26 4.30 -1.74
CA ARG A 73 -8.11 5.02 -2.71
C ARG A 73 -7.49 6.34 -3.10
N GLY A 74 -7.41 6.58 -4.42
CA GLY A 74 -7.13 7.87 -5.01
C GLY A 74 -8.40 8.68 -5.27
N GLU A 75 -8.24 9.97 -5.50
CA GLU A 75 -9.34 10.90 -5.77
C GLU A 75 -9.43 11.28 -7.26
N GLY A 76 -8.47 10.84 -8.08
CA GLY A 76 -8.43 11.17 -9.50
C GLY A 76 -9.45 10.38 -10.33
N ARG A 77 -9.49 10.69 -11.63
CA ARG A 77 -10.37 9.99 -12.57
C ARG A 77 -9.84 8.60 -12.94
N GLN A 78 -10.72 7.78 -13.46
CA GLN A 78 -10.38 6.50 -14.07
C GLN A 78 -9.85 6.71 -15.49
N PRO A 79 -8.84 5.94 -15.95
CA PRO A 79 -8.34 6.02 -17.32
C PRO A 79 -9.31 5.35 -18.29
N HIS A 80 -9.30 5.81 -19.54
CA HIS A 80 -10.02 5.19 -20.63
C HIS A 80 -9.06 4.41 -21.56
N PRO A 81 -9.55 3.39 -22.28
CA PRO A 81 -8.75 2.74 -23.32
C PRO A 81 -8.18 3.75 -24.33
N GLY A 82 -6.93 3.56 -24.73
CA GLY A 82 -6.19 4.45 -25.62
C GLY A 82 -5.53 5.64 -24.94
N GLU A 83 -5.68 5.80 -23.63
CA GLU A 83 -4.94 6.80 -22.88
C GLU A 83 -3.60 6.22 -22.38
N LYS A 84 -2.58 7.05 -22.32
CA LYS A 84 -1.32 6.68 -21.70
C LYS A 84 -1.42 6.84 -20.20
N VAL A 85 -1.14 5.77 -19.47
CA VAL A 85 -1.13 5.71 -18.02
C VAL A 85 0.29 5.65 -17.49
N ILE A 86 0.50 6.26 -16.33
CA ILE A 86 1.78 6.34 -15.63
C ILE A 86 1.63 5.54 -14.34
N VAL A 87 2.42 4.47 -14.17
CA VAL A 87 2.30 3.58 -13.02
C VAL A 87 3.64 3.33 -12.35
N HIS A 88 3.62 3.20 -11.04
CA HIS A 88 4.65 2.47 -10.32
C HIS A 88 4.16 1.06 -10.02
N TYR A 89 5.08 0.10 -10.06
CA TYR A 89 4.73 -1.29 -9.77
C TYR A 89 5.90 -2.10 -9.19
N THR A 90 5.53 -3.17 -8.51
CA THR A 90 6.43 -4.26 -8.15
C THR A 90 5.74 -5.57 -8.44
N GLY A 91 6.38 -6.41 -9.26
CA GLY A 91 5.90 -7.74 -9.64
C GLY A 91 6.62 -8.83 -8.85
N VAL A 92 5.83 -9.73 -8.24
CA VAL A 92 6.33 -10.89 -7.52
C VAL A 92 5.59 -12.15 -7.96
N MET A 93 6.26 -13.28 -7.87
CA MET A 93 5.65 -14.60 -8.03
C MET A 93 4.97 -15.05 -6.74
N THR A 94 4.15 -16.10 -6.79
CA THR A 94 3.46 -16.66 -5.60
C THR A 94 4.38 -17.18 -4.52
N ASN A 95 5.64 -17.49 -4.85
CA ASN A 95 6.69 -17.86 -3.89
C ASN A 95 7.38 -16.63 -3.25
N GLY A 96 6.92 -15.41 -3.54
CA GLY A 96 7.46 -14.16 -3.00
C GLY A 96 8.70 -13.62 -3.74
N VAL A 97 9.19 -14.30 -4.76
CA VAL A 97 10.35 -13.83 -5.54
C VAL A 97 9.94 -12.66 -6.42
N LYS A 98 10.57 -11.51 -6.23
CA LYS A 98 10.43 -10.34 -7.08
C LYS A 98 11.13 -10.59 -8.42
N PHE A 99 10.44 -10.32 -9.52
CA PHE A 99 10.99 -10.46 -10.86
C PHE A 99 11.16 -9.14 -11.60
N ASP A 100 10.38 -8.10 -11.24
CA ASP A 100 10.50 -6.77 -11.85
C ASP A 100 9.92 -5.68 -10.94
N SER A 101 10.46 -4.45 -11.04
CA SER A 101 9.94 -3.29 -10.33
C SER A 101 10.37 -1.99 -11.01
N SER A 102 9.44 -1.08 -11.21
CA SER A 102 9.71 0.28 -11.67
C SER A 102 10.44 1.11 -10.60
N LEU A 103 10.22 0.78 -9.31
CA LEU A 103 10.88 1.45 -8.20
C LEU A 103 12.40 1.19 -8.18
N ASP A 104 12.83 -0.01 -8.57
CA ASP A 104 14.24 -0.35 -8.67
C ASP A 104 14.96 0.47 -9.76
N ARG A 105 14.21 0.91 -10.78
CA ARG A 105 14.72 1.77 -11.87
C ARG A 105 14.61 3.26 -11.56
N GLY A 106 13.94 3.64 -10.47
CA GLY A 106 13.75 5.04 -10.07
C GLY A 106 12.84 5.84 -10.99
N GLN A 107 12.08 5.21 -11.90
CA GLN A 107 11.19 5.89 -12.84
C GLN A 107 9.90 5.09 -13.07
N PRO A 108 8.75 5.77 -13.20
CA PRO A 108 7.48 5.13 -13.49
C PRO A 108 7.49 4.50 -14.89
N PHE A 109 6.63 3.53 -15.09
CA PHE A 109 6.37 2.92 -16.37
C PHE A 109 5.17 3.57 -17.04
N VAL A 110 5.31 3.93 -18.32
CA VAL A 110 4.25 4.58 -19.11
C VAL A 110 3.86 3.67 -20.26
N PHE A 111 2.56 3.42 -20.42
CA PHE A 111 2.04 2.65 -21.55
C PHE A 111 0.63 3.08 -21.93
N GLU A 112 0.21 2.74 -23.16
CA GLU A 112 -1.14 2.99 -23.66
C GLU A 112 -2.08 1.87 -23.22
N LEU A 113 -3.11 2.22 -22.45
CA LEU A 113 -4.07 1.29 -21.87
C LEU A 113 -4.95 0.66 -22.95
N GLY A 114 -5.11 -0.66 -22.90
CA GLY A 114 -5.97 -1.41 -23.84
C GLY A 114 -5.38 -1.61 -25.23
N ALA A 115 -4.13 -1.18 -25.48
CA ALA A 115 -3.45 -1.36 -26.77
C ALA A 115 -2.71 -2.73 -26.89
N GLY A 116 -2.81 -3.60 -25.88
CA GLY A 116 -2.11 -4.88 -25.86
C GLY A 116 -0.59 -4.76 -25.77
N ARG A 117 -0.08 -3.62 -25.27
CA ARG A 117 1.35 -3.38 -25.05
C ARG A 117 1.89 -4.05 -23.80
N VAL A 118 0.97 -4.47 -22.91
CA VAL A 118 1.24 -5.14 -21.64
C VAL A 118 0.43 -6.42 -21.56
N ILE A 119 0.65 -7.22 -20.51
CA ILE A 119 -0.15 -8.43 -20.27
C ILE A 119 -1.64 -8.05 -20.07
N LYS A 120 -2.54 -8.95 -20.51
CA LYS A 120 -3.99 -8.71 -20.50
C LYS A 120 -4.52 -8.31 -19.11
N GLY A 121 -3.97 -8.93 -18.06
CA GLY A 121 -4.33 -8.62 -16.68
C GLY A 121 -4.02 -7.18 -16.27
N TRP A 122 -3.02 -6.53 -16.88
CA TRP A 122 -2.74 -5.11 -16.67
C TRP A 122 -3.73 -4.21 -17.39
N ASP A 123 -3.99 -4.46 -18.68
CA ASP A 123 -4.98 -3.68 -19.44
C ASP A 123 -6.35 -3.71 -18.74
N GLU A 124 -6.77 -4.88 -18.25
CA GLU A 124 -8.03 -5.03 -17.55
C GLU A 124 -8.01 -4.43 -16.14
N GLY A 125 -6.97 -4.75 -15.35
CA GLY A 125 -6.90 -4.38 -13.93
C GLY A 125 -6.66 -2.89 -13.70
N ILE A 126 -5.71 -2.29 -14.44
CA ILE A 126 -5.39 -0.87 -14.31
C ILE A 126 -6.56 -0.02 -14.81
N GLY A 127 -7.30 -0.50 -15.81
CA GLY A 127 -8.54 0.13 -16.25
C GLY A 127 -9.65 0.20 -15.19
N LYS A 128 -9.54 -0.50 -14.05
CA LYS A 128 -10.48 -0.41 -12.92
C LYS A 128 -10.06 0.58 -11.85
N LEU A 129 -8.83 1.08 -11.92
CA LEU A 129 -8.25 1.98 -10.92
C LEU A 129 -8.51 3.44 -11.26
N LYS A 130 -8.41 4.29 -10.26
CA LYS A 130 -8.38 5.75 -10.39
C LYS A 130 -6.97 6.27 -10.16
N VAL A 131 -6.65 7.42 -10.70
CA VAL A 131 -5.39 8.10 -10.40
C VAL A 131 -5.26 8.31 -8.89
N GLY A 132 -4.12 7.90 -8.34
CA GLY A 132 -3.82 7.87 -6.91
C GLY A 132 -4.20 6.57 -6.20
N ASP A 133 -4.93 5.63 -6.86
CA ASP A 133 -5.18 4.31 -6.29
C ASP A 133 -3.87 3.52 -6.17
N GLN A 134 -3.74 2.80 -5.04
CA GLN A 134 -2.82 1.67 -4.93
C GLN A 134 -3.64 0.38 -4.87
N ALA A 135 -3.21 -0.62 -5.62
CA ALA A 135 -3.89 -1.90 -5.70
C ALA A 135 -2.92 -3.07 -5.80
N THR A 136 -3.37 -4.22 -5.35
CA THR A 136 -2.71 -5.50 -5.64
C THR A 136 -3.53 -6.24 -6.69
N LEU A 137 -2.92 -6.59 -7.81
CA LEU A 137 -3.49 -7.44 -8.84
C LEU A 137 -2.94 -8.86 -8.70
N ILE A 138 -3.83 -9.85 -8.76
CA ILE A 138 -3.49 -11.27 -8.81
C ILE A 138 -3.92 -11.77 -10.19
N ILE A 139 -2.94 -12.03 -11.03
CA ILE A 139 -3.13 -12.28 -12.46
C ILE A 139 -2.86 -13.75 -12.75
N PRO A 140 -3.87 -14.51 -13.18
CA PRO A 140 -3.68 -15.91 -13.57
C PRO A 140 -2.85 -16.01 -14.85
N PRO A 141 -2.23 -17.18 -15.12
CA PRO A 141 -1.35 -17.39 -16.28
C PRO A 141 -1.98 -17.00 -17.63
N ALA A 142 -3.27 -17.28 -17.82
CA ALA A 142 -3.99 -16.97 -19.07
C ALA A 142 -4.05 -15.46 -19.39
N LEU A 143 -3.92 -14.60 -18.38
CA LEU A 143 -3.89 -13.14 -18.50
C LEU A 143 -2.46 -12.58 -18.39
N ALA A 144 -1.47 -13.44 -18.27
CA ALA A 144 -0.05 -13.11 -18.16
C ALA A 144 0.77 -13.77 -19.28
N TYR A 145 1.73 -14.64 -18.93
CA TYR A 145 2.65 -15.27 -19.89
C TYR A 145 2.33 -16.72 -20.23
N GLY A 146 1.19 -17.25 -19.69
CA GLY A 146 0.64 -18.55 -20.06
C GLY A 146 1.58 -19.74 -19.81
N GLU A 147 1.45 -20.72 -20.70
CA GLU A 147 2.22 -21.98 -20.63
C GLU A 147 3.69 -21.84 -20.99
N LYS A 148 4.09 -20.73 -21.60
CA LYS A 148 5.46 -20.51 -22.04
C LYS A 148 6.34 -19.88 -20.98
N GLY A 149 5.75 -19.03 -20.09
CA GLY A 149 6.54 -18.17 -19.22
C GLY A 149 7.38 -17.15 -19.98
N ILE A 150 8.22 -16.39 -19.30
CA ILE A 150 9.20 -15.46 -19.91
C ILE A 150 10.33 -15.15 -18.93
N GLY A 151 11.58 -15.21 -19.37
CA GLY A 151 12.74 -14.89 -18.54
C GLY A 151 12.72 -15.64 -17.19
N PRO A 152 12.68 -14.96 -16.04
CA PRO A 152 12.64 -15.59 -14.73
C PRO A 152 11.26 -16.15 -14.36
N ILE A 153 10.20 -15.87 -15.15
CA ILE A 153 8.82 -16.28 -14.88
C ILE A 153 8.58 -17.65 -15.49
N PRO A 154 8.31 -18.70 -14.69
CA PRO A 154 8.11 -20.05 -15.18
C PRO A 154 6.77 -20.21 -15.92
N PRO A 155 6.59 -21.33 -16.65
CA PRO A 155 5.31 -21.70 -17.22
C PRO A 155 4.18 -21.75 -16.20
N ASN A 156 3.00 -21.30 -16.60
CA ASN A 156 1.77 -21.33 -15.79
C ASN A 156 1.89 -20.58 -14.44
N ALA A 157 2.73 -19.53 -14.37
CA ALA A 157 2.87 -18.73 -13.18
C ALA A 157 1.71 -17.76 -12.99
N THR A 158 1.12 -17.76 -11.80
CA THR A 158 0.29 -16.66 -11.33
C THR A 158 1.18 -15.53 -10.85
N LEU A 159 0.90 -14.31 -11.28
CA LEU A 159 1.67 -13.13 -10.93
C LEU A 159 0.91 -12.24 -9.98
N ILE A 160 1.63 -11.62 -9.06
CA ILE A 160 1.10 -10.64 -8.11
C ILE A 160 1.81 -9.32 -8.37
N PHE A 161 1.05 -8.27 -8.62
CA PHE A 161 1.58 -6.93 -8.81
C PHE A 161 0.99 -5.99 -7.78
N VAL A 162 1.86 -5.30 -7.05
CA VAL A 162 1.48 -4.10 -6.31
C VAL A 162 1.67 -2.92 -7.26
N ILE A 163 0.60 -2.18 -7.52
CA ILE A 163 0.57 -1.11 -8.52
C ILE A 163 0.06 0.17 -7.87
N GLU A 164 0.65 1.29 -8.25
CA GLU A 164 0.13 2.65 -8.02
C GLU A 164 -0.13 3.31 -9.37
N LEU A 165 -1.36 3.74 -9.62
CA LEU A 165 -1.69 4.56 -10.78
C LEU A 165 -1.37 6.02 -10.46
N VAL A 166 -0.19 6.46 -10.89
CA VAL A 166 0.34 7.79 -10.59
C VAL A 166 -0.37 8.88 -11.37
N GLY A 167 -0.69 8.61 -12.66
CA GLY A 167 -1.29 9.60 -13.53
C GLY A 167 -1.76 9.06 -14.87
N ILE A 168 -2.36 9.95 -15.61
CA ILE A 168 -2.75 9.77 -17.01
C ILE A 168 -2.08 10.91 -17.79
N GLU A 169 -1.37 10.57 -18.86
CA GLU A 169 -0.75 11.58 -19.72
C GLU A 169 -1.86 12.30 -20.52
N GLU A 170 -1.91 13.61 -20.41
CA GLU A 170 -2.85 14.40 -21.20
C GLU A 170 -2.39 14.40 -22.67
N LYS A 171 -3.31 14.09 -23.59
CA LYS A 171 -3.03 14.29 -25.01
C LYS A 171 -2.83 15.79 -25.24
N PRO A 172 -1.77 16.21 -25.95
CA PRO A 172 -1.63 17.59 -26.32
C PRO A 172 -2.88 18.00 -27.11
N VAL A 173 -3.52 19.09 -26.68
CA VAL A 173 -4.67 19.66 -27.40
C VAL A 173 -4.10 20.15 -28.74
N SER A 174 -4.40 19.42 -29.82
CA SER A 174 -4.11 19.91 -31.17
C SER A 174 -5.06 21.09 -31.45
N ASN A 175 -4.51 22.31 -31.36
CA ASN A 175 -5.18 23.51 -31.86
C ASN A 175 -5.28 23.46 -33.37
#